data_992a60f4862809c0e6980870794caf68
#
_entry.id   992a60f4862809c0e6980870794caf68
#
_cell.length_a   1.000
_cell.length_b   1.000
_cell.length_c   1.000
_cell.angle_alpha   90.00
_cell.angle_beta   90.00
_cell.angle_gamma   90.00
#
_symmetry.space_group_name_H-M   'P 1'
#
loop_
_entity.id
_entity.type
_entity.pdbx_description
1 polymer ?
#
loop_
_entity_poly.entity_id
_entity_poly.type
_entity_poly.pdbx_seq_one_letter_code
_entity_poly.pdbx_strand_id
1 'polypeptide(L)'
;MTEAVAPAPKVVVDPWWVRWGVIGLAAALIADVLYNVNVKKGDNGGTGPMIGVGIILVVLAAVLYTLVFPRFRNYPKAALVTGILSVVLLGAFWSGAALLVAPAAFGYGLKAPRETLARVGMVLAGLAVVVDIFGAIASAT
;
A
#
# COMPACT_ATOMS: atom_id res chain seq x y z
N MET A 1 -27.03 27.88 -26.05
CA MET A 1 -26.81 27.21 -24.90
C MET A 1 -25.45 27.38 -24.41
N THR A 2 -25.36 27.48 -23.27
CA THR A 2 -24.08 27.52 -22.78
C THR A 2 -23.54 26.17 -22.69
N GLU A 3 -22.52 26.04 -23.40
CA GLU A 3 -21.73 24.96 -23.21
C GLU A 3 -21.35 24.88 -21.80
N ALA A 4 -21.78 23.90 -21.16
CA ALA A 4 -21.31 23.68 -19.80
C ALA A 4 -19.81 23.52 -19.86
N VAL A 5 -19.11 24.45 -19.30
CA VAL A 5 -17.69 24.28 -19.12
C VAL A 5 -17.48 23.00 -18.35
N ALA A 6 -16.72 22.10 -18.90
CA ALA A 6 -16.39 20.87 -18.18
C ALA A 6 -15.85 21.27 -16.82
N PRO A 7 -16.44 20.79 -15.74
CA PRO A 7 -15.90 21.12 -14.43
C PRO A 7 -14.46 20.67 -14.35
N ALA A 8 -13.65 21.40 -13.59
CA ALA A 8 -12.30 20.98 -13.31
C ALA A 8 -12.33 19.52 -12.86
N PRO A 9 -11.38 18.69 -13.28
CA PRO A 9 -11.39 17.28 -12.90
C PRO A 9 -11.43 17.17 -11.39
N LYS A 10 -12.60 16.77 -10.91
CA LYS A 10 -12.72 16.47 -9.49
C LYS A 10 -12.01 15.18 -9.21
N VAL A 11 -11.31 15.14 -8.09
CA VAL A 11 -10.80 13.88 -7.61
C VAL A 11 -12.02 13.06 -7.21
N VAL A 12 -12.37 12.09 -8.05
CA VAL A 12 -13.45 11.18 -7.75
C VAL A 12 -12.88 10.08 -6.87
N VAL A 13 -13.34 10.03 -5.64
CA VAL A 13 -12.92 9.00 -4.70
C VAL A 13 -13.74 7.74 -4.99
N ASP A 14 -13.07 6.70 -5.46
CA ASP A 14 -13.70 5.42 -5.75
C ASP A 14 -13.79 4.60 -4.46
N PRO A 15 -14.99 4.22 -4.00
CA PRO A 15 -15.13 3.42 -2.77
C PRO A 15 -14.35 2.11 -2.79
N TRP A 16 -14.18 1.49 -3.96
CA TRP A 16 -13.37 0.28 -4.09
C TRP A 16 -11.93 0.53 -3.64
N TRP A 17 -11.32 1.60 -4.15
CA TRP A 17 -9.95 1.93 -3.84
C TRP A 17 -9.79 2.47 -2.43
N VAL A 18 -10.80 3.18 -1.93
CA VAL A 18 -10.79 3.65 -0.54
C VAL A 18 -10.72 2.49 0.45
N ARG A 19 -11.48 1.43 0.20
CA ARG A 19 -11.45 0.23 1.06
C ARG A 19 -10.05 -0.39 1.10
N TRP A 20 -9.45 -0.60 -0.06
CA TRP A 20 -8.10 -1.16 -0.12
C TRP A 20 -7.07 -0.22 0.48
N GLY A 21 -7.23 1.07 0.29
CA GLY A 21 -6.36 2.08 0.87
C GLY A 21 -6.40 2.10 2.39
N VAL A 22 -7.60 2.01 2.96
CA VAL A 22 -7.78 1.96 4.42
C VAL A 22 -7.14 0.70 4.99
N ILE A 23 -7.36 -0.45 4.36
CA ILE A 23 -6.75 -1.71 4.78
C ILE A 23 -5.23 -1.61 4.73
N GLY A 24 -4.69 -1.12 3.62
CA GLY A 24 -3.24 -0.98 3.45
C GLY A 24 -2.63 0.00 4.42
N LEU A 25 -3.27 1.14 4.62
CA LEU A 25 -2.78 2.15 5.56
C LEU A 25 -2.81 1.63 6.99
N ALA A 26 -3.90 0.98 7.40
CA ALA A 26 -4.00 0.43 8.74
C ALA A 26 -2.90 -0.61 8.98
N ALA A 27 -2.71 -1.53 8.04
CA ALA A 27 -1.68 -2.55 8.15
C ALA A 27 -0.28 -1.93 8.18
N ALA A 28 -0.03 -0.94 7.33
CA ALA A 28 1.27 -0.27 7.27
C ALA A 28 1.58 0.49 8.56
N LEU A 29 0.60 1.18 9.12
CA LEU A 29 0.78 1.91 10.38
C LEU A 29 1.03 0.95 11.54
N ILE A 30 0.32 -0.17 11.59
CA ILE A 30 0.54 -1.18 12.61
C ILE A 30 1.97 -1.73 12.49
N ALA A 31 2.42 -2.04 11.29
CA ALA A 31 3.77 -2.52 11.05
C ALA A 31 4.82 -1.48 11.46
N ASP A 32 4.60 -0.21 11.11
CA ASP A 32 5.49 0.89 11.50
C ASP A 32 5.67 0.93 13.01
N VAL A 33 4.57 0.85 13.76
CA VAL A 33 4.63 0.82 15.22
C VAL A 33 5.40 -0.41 15.72
N LEU A 34 5.08 -1.60 15.18
CA LEU A 34 5.72 -2.83 15.62
C LEU A 34 7.23 -2.83 15.35
N TYR A 35 7.66 -2.31 14.21
CA TYR A 35 9.09 -2.23 13.88
C TYR A 35 9.85 -1.24 14.75
N ASN A 36 9.18 -0.25 15.33
CA ASN A 36 9.84 0.82 16.08
C ASN A 36 9.64 0.73 17.59
N VAL A 37 8.75 -0.11 18.07
CA VAL A 37 8.38 -0.15 19.49
C VAL A 37 9.50 -0.69 20.39
N ASN A 38 10.33 -1.59 19.88
CA ASN A 38 11.43 -2.19 20.64
C ASN A 38 12.82 -1.67 20.26
N VAL A 39 12.87 -0.55 19.54
CA VAL A 39 14.16 0.03 19.16
C VAL A 39 14.83 0.62 20.38
N LYS A 40 16.09 0.23 20.61
CA LYS A 40 16.87 0.74 21.73
C LYS A 40 17.15 2.23 21.54
N LYS A 41 17.22 2.93 22.66
CA LYS A 41 17.57 4.34 22.64
C LYS A 41 18.92 4.55 21.97
N GLY A 42 18.96 5.41 20.98
CA GLY A 42 20.18 5.66 20.20
C GLY A 42 20.20 4.99 18.84
N ASP A 43 19.33 4.01 18.59
CA ASP A 43 19.22 3.38 17.29
C ASP A 43 18.38 4.25 16.34
N ASN A 44 18.43 3.94 15.05
CA ASN A 44 17.67 4.64 14.02
C ASN A 44 16.20 4.24 14.04
N GLY A 45 15.50 4.61 15.06
CA GLY A 45 14.09 4.29 15.23
C GLY A 45 13.52 5.03 16.42
N GLY A 46 12.42 4.53 16.95
CA GLY A 46 11.74 5.13 18.09
C GLY A 46 10.62 6.05 17.67
N THR A 47 10.14 6.88 18.63
CA THR A 47 8.93 7.67 18.45
C THR A 47 9.01 8.69 17.32
N GLY A 48 10.14 9.40 17.20
CA GLY A 48 10.31 10.41 16.15
C GLY A 48 10.21 9.83 14.75
N PRO A 49 11.07 8.88 14.38
CA PRO A 49 10.97 8.20 13.09
C PRO A 49 9.65 7.49 12.87
N MET A 50 9.06 6.89 13.90
CA MET A 50 7.77 6.23 13.81
C MET A 50 6.68 7.21 13.37
N ILE A 51 6.63 8.38 13.98
CA ILE A 51 5.65 9.41 13.61
C ILE A 51 5.93 9.94 12.22
N GLY A 52 7.19 10.21 11.89
CA GLY A 52 7.57 10.69 10.56
C GLY A 52 7.19 9.72 9.44
N VAL A 53 7.50 8.45 9.61
CA VAL A 53 7.12 7.41 8.65
C VAL A 53 5.60 7.28 8.58
N GLY A 54 4.91 7.35 9.71
CA GLY A 54 3.46 7.29 9.75
C GLY A 54 2.81 8.39 8.93
N ILE A 55 3.31 9.62 9.06
CA ILE A 55 2.82 10.76 8.27
C ILE A 55 3.04 10.52 6.78
N ILE A 56 4.22 10.04 6.41
CA ILE A 56 4.54 9.72 5.01
C ILE A 56 3.60 8.64 4.49
N LEU A 57 3.34 7.60 5.27
CA LEU A 57 2.43 6.52 4.87
C LEU A 57 1.02 7.05 4.64
N VAL A 58 0.52 7.94 5.49
CA VAL A 58 -0.81 8.54 5.33
C VAL A 58 -0.89 9.33 4.02
N VAL A 59 0.11 10.17 3.77
CA VAL A 59 0.15 10.98 2.54
C VAL A 59 0.25 10.08 1.31
N LEU A 60 1.13 9.08 1.35
CA LEU A 60 1.28 8.13 0.23
C LEU A 60 -0.01 7.36 -0.01
N ALA A 61 -0.66 6.87 1.03
CA ALA A 61 -1.93 6.15 0.88
C ALA A 61 -2.98 7.04 0.24
N ALA A 62 -3.11 8.26 0.70
CA ALA A 62 -4.08 9.20 0.14
C ALA A 62 -3.81 9.43 -1.35
N VAL A 63 -2.57 9.72 -1.72
CA VAL A 63 -2.20 9.98 -3.11
C VAL A 63 -2.37 8.74 -3.97
N LEU A 64 -1.83 7.60 -3.53
CA LEU A 64 -1.83 6.37 -4.34
C LEU A 64 -3.25 5.84 -4.58
N TYR A 65 -4.04 5.75 -3.52
CA TYR A 65 -5.36 5.12 -3.62
C TYR A 65 -6.46 6.04 -4.17
N THR A 66 -6.20 7.35 -4.23
CA THR A 66 -7.18 8.29 -4.80
C THR A 66 -6.78 8.80 -6.18
N LEU A 67 -5.49 9.00 -6.43
CA LEU A 67 -5.03 9.63 -7.66
C LEU A 67 -4.29 8.70 -8.60
N VAL A 68 -3.55 7.72 -8.07
CA VAL A 68 -2.68 6.88 -8.90
C VAL A 68 -3.34 5.57 -9.29
N PHE A 69 -3.73 4.76 -8.31
CA PHE A 69 -4.24 3.42 -8.58
C PHE A 69 -5.56 3.41 -9.37
N PRO A 70 -6.53 4.29 -9.10
CA PRO A 70 -7.78 4.27 -9.88
C PRO A 70 -7.63 4.63 -11.35
N ARG A 71 -6.51 5.24 -11.73
CA ARG A 71 -6.26 5.65 -13.12
C ARG A 71 -5.80 4.52 -14.02
N PHE A 72 -5.22 3.45 -13.44
CA PHE A 72 -4.76 2.33 -14.23
C PHE A 72 -5.91 1.40 -14.57
N ARG A 73 -6.11 1.13 -15.85
CA ARG A 73 -7.22 0.31 -16.33
C ARG A 73 -6.79 -1.07 -16.81
N ASN A 74 -5.53 -1.28 -17.04
CA ASN A 74 -5.01 -2.60 -17.37
C ASN A 74 -4.80 -3.37 -16.07
N TYR A 75 -5.88 -3.94 -15.55
CA TYR A 75 -5.89 -4.55 -14.21
C TYR A 75 -4.88 -5.69 -14.04
N PRO A 76 -4.76 -6.63 -14.98
CA PRO A 76 -3.78 -7.72 -14.80
C PRO A 76 -2.34 -7.20 -14.69
N LYS A 77 -1.97 -6.26 -15.56
CA LYS A 77 -0.64 -5.69 -15.57
C LYS A 77 -0.40 -4.85 -14.31
N ALA A 78 -1.40 -4.07 -13.91
CA ALA A 78 -1.31 -3.25 -12.70
C ALA A 78 -1.17 -4.12 -11.45
N ALA A 79 -1.88 -5.25 -11.39
CA ALA A 79 -1.75 -6.20 -10.28
C ALA A 79 -0.33 -6.77 -10.22
N LEU A 80 0.24 -7.14 -11.36
CA LEU A 80 1.60 -7.66 -11.42
C LEU A 80 2.61 -6.60 -10.96
N VAL A 81 2.49 -5.38 -11.46
CA VAL A 81 3.42 -4.28 -11.11
C VAL A 81 3.34 -3.97 -9.61
N THR A 82 2.14 -3.86 -9.05
CA THR A 82 1.98 -3.57 -7.62
C THR A 82 2.42 -4.74 -6.77
N GLY A 83 2.23 -5.97 -7.23
CA GLY A 83 2.75 -7.15 -6.54
C GLY A 83 4.27 -7.17 -6.49
N ILE A 84 4.92 -6.90 -7.61
CA ILE A 84 6.38 -6.79 -7.68
C ILE A 84 6.87 -5.65 -6.79
N LEU A 85 6.19 -4.51 -6.85
CA LEU A 85 6.54 -3.35 -6.03
C LEU A 85 6.46 -3.68 -4.54
N SER A 86 5.45 -4.45 -4.13
CA SER A 86 5.32 -4.89 -2.74
C SER A 86 6.53 -5.71 -2.31
N VAL A 87 6.99 -6.64 -3.16
CA VAL A 87 8.17 -7.45 -2.86
C VAL A 87 9.43 -6.59 -2.78
N VAL A 88 9.58 -5.63 -3.70
CA VAL A 88 10.73 -4.72 -3.69
C VAL A 88 10.73 -3.86 -2.42
N LEU A 89 9.55 -3.41 -1.99
CA LEU A 89 9.42 -2.59 -0.79
C LEU A 89 9.69 -3.36 0.51
N LEU A 90 9.80 -4.69 0.46
CA LEU A 90 10.30 -5.45 1.61
C LEU A 90 11.71 -5.03 2.00
N GLY A 91 12.48 -4.45 1.08
CA GLY A 91 13.78 -3.86 1.39
C GLY A 91 13.69 -2.69 2.38
N ALA A 92 12.54 -2.04 2.46
CA ALA A 92 12.25 -0.98 3.42
C ALA A 92 11.24 -1.48 4.47
N PHE A 93 11.45 -2.67 4.97
CA PHE A 93 10.50 -3.37 5.83
C PHE A 93 10.10 -2.59 7.08
N TRP A 94 11.03 -1.82 7.62
CA TRP A 94 10.77 -1.04 8.83
C TRP A 94 9.71 0.05 8.66
N SER A 95 9.36 0.40 7.44
CA SER A 95 8.38 1.45 7.17
C SER A 95 6.96 0.91 6.99
N GLY A 96 6.81 -0.39 6.76
CA GLY A 96 5.51 -0.95 6.42
C GLY A 96 5.04 -0.63 5.01
N ALA A 97 5.91 -0.07 4.17
CA ALA A 97 5.53 0.35 2.82
C ALA A 97 5.01 -0.81 1.95
N ALA A 98 5.55 -2.01 2.13
CA ALA A 98 5.07 -3.19 1.41
C ALA A 98 3.60 -3.47 1.73
N LEU A 99 3.21 -3.33 2.99
CA LEU A 99 1.82 -3.50 3.41
C LEU A 99 0.90 -2.40 2.88
N LEU A 100 1.46 -1.21 2.63
CA LEU A 100 0.70 -0.12 2.05
C LEU A 100 0.30 -0.42 0.60
N VAL A 101 1.22 -0.99 -0.17
CA VAL A 101 1.04 -1.21 -1.61
C VAL A 101 0.37 -2.56 -1.91
N ALA A 102 0.62 -3.59 -1.10
CA ALA A 102 0.11 -4.93 -1.36
C ALA A 102 -1.41 -5.00 -1.60
N PRO A 103 -2.26 -4.30 -0.84
CA PRO A 103 -3.70 -4.33 -1.11
C PRO A 103 -4.07 -3.84 -2.51
N ALA A 104 -3.28 -2.95 -3.11
CA ALA A 104 -3.53 -2.51 -4.48
C ALA A 104 -3.45 -3.69 -5.47
N ALA A 105 -2.49 -4.60 -5.28
CA ALA A 105 -2.38 -5.79 -6.12
C ALA A 105 -3.63 -6.66 -6.00
N PHE A 106 -4.17 -6.82 -4.80
CA PHE A 106 -5.43 -7.53 -4.60
C PHE A 106 -6.60 -6.78 -5.23
N GLY A 107 -6.64 -5.46 -5.07
CA GLY A 107 -7.68 -4.63 -5.68
C GLY A 107 -7.72 -4.78 -7.20
N TYR A 108 -6.58 -4.71 -7.85
CA TYR A 108 -6.48 -4.93 -9.29
C TYR A 108 -6.76 -6.38 -9.67
N GLY A 109 -6.17 -7.31 -8.92
CA GLY A 109 -6.30 -8.73 -9.21
C GLY A 109 -7.73 -9.22 -9.12
N LEU A 110 -8.50 -8.73 -8.17
CA LEU A 110 -9.91 -9.11 -8.02
C LEU A 110 -10.79 -8.54 -9.12
N LYS A 111 -10.34 -7.51 -9.83
CA LYS A 111 -11.04 -6.99 -11.01
C LYS A 111 -10.79 -7.83 -12.26
N ALA A 112 -9.76 -8.67 -12.26
CA ALA A 112 -9.43 -9.53 -13.38
C ALA A 112 -8.94 -10.90 -12.86
N PRO A 113 -9.75 -11.63 -12.08
CA PRO A 113 -9.28 -12.79 -11.34
C PRO A 113 -8.90 -13.98 -12.20
N ARG A 114 -9.31 -14.00 -13.48
CA ARG A 114 -9.01 -15.08 -14.40
C ARG A 114 -7.68 -14.88 -15.13
N GLU A 115 -7.13 -13.67 -15.07
CA GLU A 115 -5.89 -13.37 -15.78
C GLU A 115 -4.68 -13.88 -15.00
N THR A 116 -3.75 -14.51 -15.71
CA THR A 116 -2.55 -15.08 -15.09
C THR A 116 -1.70 -13.99 -14.42
N LEU A 117 -1.51 -12.85 -15.09
CA LEU A 117 -0.72 -11.74 -14.52
C LEU A 117 -1.32 -11.23 -13.22
N ALA A 118 -2.66 -11.13 -13.16
CA ALA A 118 -3.34 -10.70 -11.94
C ALA A 118 -3.12 -11.69 -10.81
N ARG A 119 -3.18 -12.99 -11.09
CA ARG A 119 -2.94 -14.02 -10.08
C ARG A 119 -1.51 -13.98 -9.56
N VAL A 120 -0.55 -13.82 -10.46
CA VAL A 120 0.87 -13.70 -10.08
C VAL A 120 1.06 -12.48 -9.20
N GLY A 121 0.47 -11.34 -9.57
CA GLY A 121 0.55 -10.12 -8.77
C GLY A 121 -0.02 -10.31 -7.37
N MET A 122 -1.19 -10.96 -7.25
CA MET A 122 -1.80 -11.25 -5.94
C MET A 122 -0.95 -12.19 -5.11
N VAL A 123 -0.34 -13.21 -5.72
CA VAL A 123 0.54 -14.15 -5.01
C VAL A 123 1.77 -13.42 -4.48
N LEU A 124 2.40 -12.59 -5.31
CA LEU A 124 3.57 -11.80 -4.89
C LEU A 124 3.22 -10.87 -3.74
N ALA A 125 2.09 -10.18 -3.85
CA ALA A 125 1.64 -9.28 -2.78
C ALA A 125 1.33 -10.05 -1.50
N GLY A 126 0.70 -11.22 -1.61
CA GLY A 126 0.42 -12.08 -0.47
C GLY A 126 1.69 -12.54 0.24
N LEU A 127 2.71 -12.94 -0.54
CA LEU A 127 4.01 -13.31 0.02
C LEU A 127 4.66 -12.12 0.72
N ALA A 128 4.60 -10.94 0.12
CA ALA A 128 5.15 -9.73 0.73
C ALA A 128 4.46 -9.41 2.05
N VAL A 129 3.14 -9.53 2.10
CA VAL A 129 2.36 -9.30 3.32
C VAL A 129 2.78 -10.28 4.42
N VAL A 130 2.86 -11.57 4.09
CA VAL A 130 3.23 -12.60 5.07
C VAL A 130 4.64 -12.34 5.61
N VAL A 131 5.60 -12.09 4.75
CA VAL A 131 6.99 -11.82 5.16
C VAL A 131 7.06 -10.56 6.03
N ASP A 132 6.36 -9.50 5.64
CA ASP A 132 6.37 -8.24 6.38
C ASP A 132 5.73 -8.40 7.77
N ILE A 133 4.61 -9.11 7.85
CA ILE A 133 3.93 -9.37 9.13
C ILE A 133 4.83 -10.18 10.06
N PHE A 134 5.46 -11.25 9.56
CA PHE A 134 6.39 -12.02 10.37
C PHE A 134 7.56 -11.17 10.84
N GLY A 135 8.12 -10.32 9.97
CA GLY A 135 9.17 -9.41 10.34
C GLY A 135 8.74 -8.42 11.42
N ALA A 136 7.53 -7.88 11.28
CA ALA A 136 6.98 -6.93 12.27
C ALA A 136 6.80 -7.59 13.65
N ILE A 137 6.23 -8.79 13.67
CA ILE A 137 6.04 -9.52 14.92
C ILE A 137 7.39 -9.87 15.55
N ALA A 138 8.34 -10.35 14.76
CA ALA A 138 9.68 -10.67 15.25
C ALA A 138 10.38 -9.43 15.81
N SER A 139 10.21 -8.27 15.18
CA SER A 139 10.80 -7.02 15.65
C SER A 139 10.17 -6.53 16.96
N ALA A 140 8.90 -6.84 17.19
CA ALA A 140 8.19 -6.42 18.40
C ALA A 140 8.44 -7.36 19.58
N THR A 141 8.98 -8.53 19.35
CA THR A 141 9.32 -9.51 20.40
C THR A 141 10.82 -9.59 20.59
#